data_27b6b99a77b3a494cb36b77523e8cbde
#
_entry.id   27b6b99a77b3a494cb36b77523e8cbde
#
_cell.length_a   1.000
_cell.length_b   1.000
_cell.length_c   1.000
_cell.angle_alpha   90.00
_cell.angle_beta   90.00
_cell.angle_gamma   90.00
#
_symmetry.space_group_name_H-M   'P 1'
#
loop_
_entity.id
_entity.type
_entity.pdbx_description
1 polymer ?
#
loop_
_entity_poly.entity_id
_entity_poly.type
_entity_poly.pdbx_seq_one_letter_code
_entity_poly.pdbx_strand_id
1 'polypeptide(L)'
;MSYGLVWFKRDLRLADHAAFAAAARRGPVLCVLIVEPALWAQPDAARQHYEFMLESARELHAELRRRGGRLHLLVGEAVAVLDRLYAAAPFDTLHSHEETGNAASYARDRAVARW
;
A
#
# COMPACT_ATOMS: atom_id res chain seq x y z
N MET A 1 16.37 -6.76 12.96
CA MET A 1 16.41 -5.41 12.38
C MET A 1 15.01 -4.84 12.30
N SER A 2 14.86 -3.60 12.77
CA SER A 2 13.55 -2.92 12.77
C SER A 2 13.28 -2.25 11.45
N TYR A 3 12.06 -2.34 10.96
CA TYR A 3 11.65 -1.60 9.78
C TYR A 3 10.16 -1.27 9.84
N GLY A 4 9.77 -0.21 9.13
CA GLY A 4 8.38 0.18 8.99
C GLY A 4 7.84 -0.26 7.63
N LEU A 5 6.55 -0.57 7.58
CA LEU A 5 5.87 -0.92 6.34
C LEU A 5 5.01 0.25 5.91
N VAL A 6 5.15 0.70 4.66
CA VAL A 6 4.31 1.72 4.07
C VAL A 6 3.40 1.06 3.05
N TRP A 7 2.09 1.14 3.29
CA TRP A 7 1.09 0.55 2.43
C TRP A 7 0.47 1.66 1.58
N PHE A 8 0.87 1.67 0.30
CA PHE A 8 0.31 2.59 -0.68
C PHE A 8 -1.01 2.03 -1.21
N LYS A 9 -1.96 2.89 -1.46
CA LYS A 9 -3.27 2.52 -2.00
C LYS A 9 -3.47 3.25 -3.33
N ARG A 10 -4.24 4.35 -3.35
CA ARG A 10 -4.39 5.18 -4.54
C ARG A 10 -3.44 6.37 -4.53
N ASP A 11 -2.79 6.60 -3.41
CA ASP A 11 -1.87 7.70 -3.14
C ASP A 11 -0.45 7.35 -3.61
N LEU A 12 -0.29 7.00 -4.88
CA LEU A 12 0.95 6.43 -5.42
C LEU A 12 1.95 7.52 -5.79
N ARG A 13 2.45 8.20 -4.76
CA ARG A 13 3.44 9.27 -4.89
C ARG A 13 4.29 9.35 -3.62
N LEU A 14 5.45 9.99 -3.72
CA LEU A 14 6.28 10.27 -2.55
C LEU A 14 6.11 11.70 -2.05
N ALA A 15 5.88 12.65 -2.97
CA ALA A 15 5.64 14.05 -2.59
C ALA A 15 4.30 14.17 -1.85
N ASP A 16 4.28 14.98 -0.80
CA ASP A 16 3.09 15.22 0.02
C ASP A 16 2.45 13.92 0.54
N HIS A 17 3.28 12.94 0.87
CA HIS A 17 2.81 11.67 1.41
C HIS A 17 3.24 11.57 2.88
N ALA A 18 2.33 11.96 3.79
CA ALA A 18 2.65 12.03 5.21
C ALA A 18 3.02 10.67 5.81
N ALA A 19 2.32 9.61 5.39
CA ALA A 19 2.59 8.26 5.89
C ALA A 19 3.99 7.79 5.49
N PHE A 20 4.39 8.01 4.23
CA PHE A 20 5.75 7.66 3.79
C PHE A 20 6.80 8.49 4.52
N ALA A 21 6.59 9.79 4.64
CA ALA A 21 7.53 10.67 5.32
C ALA A 21 7.70 10.28 6.79
N ALA A 22 6.62 9.95 7.48
CA ALA A 22 6.68 9.52 8.86
C ALA A 22 7.46 8.21 9.02
N ALA A 23 7.19 7.23 8.15
CA ALA A 23 7.90 5.96 8.19
C ALA A 23 9.39 6.13 7.88
N ALA A 24 9.72 6.92 6.88
CA ALA A 24 11.11 7.13 6.45
C ALA A 24 11.94 7.81 7.54
N ARG A 25 11.32 8.69 8.33
CA ARG A 25 12.01 9.34 9.44
C ARG A 25 12.37 8.38 10.56
N ARG A 26 11.62 7.28 10.70
CA ARG A 26 11.86 6.29 11.75
C ARG A 26 12.97 5.31 11.41
N GLY A 27 13.28 5.13 10.13
CA GLY A 27 14.32 4.20 9.69
C GLY A 27 13.97 3.49 8.39
N PRO A 28 14.50 2.28 8.17
CA PRO A 28 14.23 1.54 6.94
C PRO A 28 12.75 1.28 6.72
N VAL A 29 12.31 1.32 5.47
CA VAL A 29 10.91 1.11 5.10
C VAL A 29 10.79 0.07 4.00
N LEU A 30 9.69 -0.70 4.07
CA LEU A 30 9.24 -1.58 3.01
C LEU A 30 7.99 -0.98 2.40
N CYS A 31 8.00 -0.69 1.11
CA CYS A 31 6.87 -0.09 0.41
C CYS A 31 6.09 -1.14 -0.34
N VAL A 32 4.79 -1.24 -0.08
CA VAL A 32 3.94 -2.25 -0.72
C VAL A 32 2.69 -1.61 -1.32
N LEU A 33 2.24 -2.21 -2.42
CA LEU A 33 0.93 -1.96 -3.01
C LEU A 33 0.22 -3.30 -3.09
N ILE A 34 -0.96 -3.40 -2.50
CA ILE A 34 -1.73 -4.64 -2.49
C ILE A 34 -2.86 -4.51 -3.52
N VAL A 35 -2.82 -5.34 -4.54
CA VAL A 35 -3.90 -5.43 -5.52
C VAL A 35 -4.95 -6.37 -4.95
N GLU A 36 -6.12 -5.83 -4.68
CA GLU A 36 -7.21 -6.54 -4.02
C GLU A 36 -8.31 -6.85 -5.03
N PRO A 37 -8.37 -8.09 -5.57
CA PRO A 37 -9.35 -8.41 -6.61
C PRO A 37 -10.78 -8.10 -6.21
N ALA A 38 -11.14 -8.30 -4.94
CA ALA A 38 -12.49 -8.01 -4.46
C ALA A 38 -12.86 -6.53 -4.60
N LEU A 39 -11.90 -5.62 -4.42
CA LEU A 39 -12.15 -4.19 -4.61
C LEU A 39 -12.33 -3.83 -6.09
N TRP A 40 -11.54 -4.47 -6.96
CA TRP A 40 -11.61 -4.20 -8.40
C TRP A 40 -12.80 -4.87 -9.07
N ALA A 41 -13.46 -5.79 -8.37
CA ALA A 41 -14.70 -6.39 -8.84
C ALA A 41 -15.94 -5.55 -8.52
N GLN A 42 -15.79 -4.45 -7.78
CA GLN A 42 -16.91 -3.58 -7.44
C GLN A 42 -17.41 -2.82 -8.67
N PRO A 43 -18.72 -2.49 -8.75
CA PRO A 43 -19.28 -1.83 -9.93
C PRO A 43 -18.66 -0.47 -10.25
N ASP A 44 -18.11 0.21 -9.26
CA ASP A 44 -17.50 1.52 -9.45
C ASP A 44 -16.02 1.45 -9.80
N ALA A 45 -15.44 0.25 -9.91
CA ALA A 45 -14.05 0.06 -10.28
C ALA A 45 -13.95 -0.21 -11.78
N ALA A 46 -13.49 0.76 -12.55
CA ALA A 46 -13.38 0.64 -14.00
C ALA A 46 -11.99 0.14 -14.40
N ARG A 47 -11.95 -0.56 -15.54
CA ARG A 47 -10.68 -1.05 -16.11
C ARG A 47 -9.68 0.09 -16.32
N GLN A 48 -10.17 1.26 -16.75
CA GLN A 48 -9.33 2.43 -16.95
C GLN A 48 -8.65 2.86 -15.66
N HIS A 49 -9.36 2.80 -14.52
CA HIS A 49 -8.80 3.15 -13.23
C HIS A 49 -7.72 2.14 -12.81
N TYR A 50 -7.93 0.87 -13.11
CA TYR A 50 -6.95 -0.16 -12.81
C TYR A 50 -5.66 0.05 -13.61
N GLU A 51 -5.79 0.32 -14.91
CA GLU A 51 -4.64 0.60 -15.77
C GLU A 51 -3.89 1.85 -15.34
N PHE A 52 -4.63 2.90 -14.97
CA PHE A 52 -4.05 4.12 -14.44
C PHE A 52 -3.28 3.85 -13.15
N MET A 53 -3.84 3.03 -12.27
CA MET A 53 -3.19 2.67 -11.02
C MET A 53 -1.88 1.91 -11.28
N LEU A 54 -1.87 0.96 -12.21
CA LEU A 54 -0.66 0.23 -12.55
C LEU A 54 0.41 1.14 -13.13
N GLU A 55 0.02 2.09 -13.97
CA GLU A 55 0.94 3.07 -14.54
C GLU A 55 1.55 3.95 -13.46
N SER A 56 0.70 4.43 -12.54
CA SER A 56 1.16 5.23 -11.39
C SER A 56 2.09 4.41 -10.49
N ALA A 57 1.81 3.13 -10.32
CA ALA A 57 2.67 2.24 -9.54
C ALA A 57 4.05 2.08 -10.19
N ARG A 58 4.11 1.99 -11.51
CA ARG A 58 5.39 1.92 -12.21
C ARG A 58 6.22 3.20 -12.01
N GLU A 59 5.56 4.35 -12.07
CA GLU A 59 6.24 5.63 -11.83
C GLU A 59 6.75 5.73 -10.39
N LEU A 60 5.93 5.31 -9.43
CA LEU A 60 6.33 5.28 -8.02
C LEU A 60 7.51 4.32 -7.81
N HIS A 61 7.46 3.14 -8.44
CA HIS A 61 8.55 2.18 -8.35
C HIS A 61 9.86 2.77 -8.90
N ALA A 62 9.79 3.45 -10.04
CA ALA A 62 10.96 4.09 -10.63
C ALA A 62 11.53 5.17 -9.69
N GLU A 63 10.66 5.96 -9.06
CA GLU A 63 11.07 6.97 -8.09
C GLU A 63 11.77 6.33 -6.89
N LEU A 64 11.20 5.25 -6.35
CA LEU A 64 11.80 4.53 -5.23
C LEU A 64 13.15 3.90 -5.61
N ARG A 65 13.25 3.37 -6.84
CA ARG A 65 14.50 2.80 -7.33
C ARG A 65 15.62 3.85 -7.36
N ARG A 66 15.31 5.06 -7.75
CA ARG A 66 16.28 6.16 -7.73
C ARG A 66 16.77 6.48 -6.32
N ARG A 67 15.98 6.12 -5.30
CA ARG A 67 16.32 6.34 -3.89
C ARG A 67 16.87 5.09 -3.21
N GLY A 68 17.13 4.03 -3.99
CA GLY A 68 17.68 2.78 -3.46
C GLY A 68 16.65 1.78 -2.96
N GLY A 69 15.37 2.04 -3.17
CA GLY A 69 14.29 1.16 -2.74
C GLY A 69 13.53 0.54 -3.91
N ARG A 70 12.35 0.01 -3.62
CA ARG A 70 11.44 -0.54 -4.62
C ARG A 70 10.03 -0.61 -4.08
N LEU A 71 9.05 -0.66 -4.99
CA LEU A 71 7.68 -0.92 -4.64
C LEU A 71 7.39 -2.41 -4.86
N HIS A 72 6.89 -3.08 -3.83
CA HIS A 72 6.49 -4.49 -3.93
C HIS A 72 5.00 -4.55 -4.26
N LEU A 73 4.67 -5.24 -5.34
CA LEU A 73 3.30 -5.43 -5.78
C LEU A 73 2.82 -6.81 -5.33
N LEU A 74 1.79 -6.83 -4.50
CA LEU A 74 1.25 -8.06 -3.94
C LEU A 74 -0.23 -8.17 -4.27
N VAL A 75 -0.73 -9.40 -4.39
CA VAL A 75 -2.13 -9.64 -4.77
C VAL A 75 -2.81 -10.44 -3.67
N GLY A 76 -3.99 -10.00 -3.25
CA GLY A 76 -4.78 -10.72 -2.27
C GLY A 76 -5.61 -9.78 -1.41
N GLU A 77 -6.26 -10.35 -0.42
CA GLU A 77 -7.03 -9.60 0.57
C GLU A 77 -6.04 -8.94 1.55
N ALA A 78 -6.28 -7.66 1.89
CA ALA A 78 -5.30 -6.84 2.59
C ALA A 78 -4.83 -7.46 3.92
N VAL A 79 -5.75 -7.89 4.77
CA VAL A 79 -5.39 -8.46 6.07
C VAL A 79 -4.56 -9.73 5.88
N ALA A 80 -4.95 -10.60 4.95
CA ALA A 80 -4.23 -11.84 4.70
C ALA A 80 -2.82 -11.58 4.18
N VAL A 81 -2.65 -10.61 3.29
CA VAL A 81 -1.34 -10.24 2.75
C VAL A 81 -0.46 -9.65 3.86
N LEU A 82 -0.99 -8.72 4.65
CA LEU A 82 -0.24 -8.10 5.73
C LEU A 82 0.16 -9.13 6.79
N ASP A 83 -0.73 -10.06 7.09
CA ASP A 83 -0.46 -11.11 8.06
C ASP A 83 0.69 -12.02 7.60
N ARG A 84 0.70 -12.39 6.31
CA ARG A 84 1.80 -13.18 5.75
C ARG A 84 3.12 -12.42 5.76
N LEU A 85 3.09 -11.14 5.46
CA LEU A 85 4.30 -10.31 5.51
C LEU A 85 4.84 -10.23 6.92
N TYR A 86 3.97 -10.01 7.89
CA TYR A 86 4.38 -9.93 9.30
C TYR A 86 4.96 -11.26 9.78
N ALA A 87 4.35 -12.38 9.39
CA ALA A 87 4.84 -13.69 9.77
C ALA A 87 6.22 -14.00 9.20
N ALA A 88 6.49 -13.54 7.96
CA ALA A 88 7.78 -13.77 7.30
C ALA A 88 8.88 -12.87 7.87
N ALA A 89 8.57 -11.60 8.14
CA ALA A 89 9.53 -10.61 8.63
C ALA A 89 8.76 -9.53 9.40
N PRO A 90 8.58 -9.67 10.72
CA PRO A 90 7.77 -8.74 11.49
C PRO A 90 8.24 -7.30 11.37
N PHE A 91 7.33 -6.40 11.03
CA PHE A 91 7.59 -4.97 10.97
C PHE A 91 7.12 -4.29 12.26
N ASP A 92 7.77 -3.17 12.63
CA ASP A 92 7.45 -2.44 13.85
C ASP A 92 6.21 -1.59 13.72
N THR A 93 6.02 -0.99 12.54
CA THR A 93 4.95 -0.03 12.31
C THR A 93 4.36 -0.25 10.93
N LEU A 94 3.08 0.10 10.81
CA LEU A 94 2.36 0.13 9.54
C LEU A 94 1.85 1.54 9.32
N HIS A 95 2.23 2.14 8.20
CA HIS A 95 1.85 3.48 7.83
C HIS A 95 1.02 3.45 6.56
N SER A 96 -0.14 4.08 6.57
CA SER A 96 -0.98 4.23 5.40
C SER A 96 -1.93 5.39 5.59
N HIS A 97 -2.53 5.85 4.48
CA HIS A 97 -3.63 6.82 4.55
C HIS A 97 -4.96 6.07 4.48
N GLU A 98 -5.95 6.58 5.21
CA GLU A 98 -7.29 6.02 5.12
C GLU A 98 -7.86 6.32 3.73
N GLU A 99 -8.53 5.33 3.15
CA GLU A 99 -9.16 5.46 1.85
C GLU A 99 -10.67 5.48 2.03
N THR A 100 -11.31 6.56 1.58
CA THR A 100 -12.74 6.77 1.77
C THR A 100 -13.51 6.76 0.45
N GLY A 101 -12.94 6.14 -0.60
CA GLY A 101 -13.51 6.18 -1.94
C GLY A 101 -14.84 5.45 -2.08
N ASN A 102 -15.01 4.30 -1.41
CA ASN A 102 -16.25 3.55 -1.44
C ASN A 102 -16.39 2.68 -0.19
N ALA A 103 -17.56 2.01 -0.07
CA ALA A 103 -17.85 1.20 1.11
C ALA A 103 -16.89 0.02 1.26
N ALA A 104 -16.47 -0.58 0.15
CA ALA A 104 -15.57 -1.74 0.21
C ALA A 104 -14.19 -1.34 0.71
N SER A 105 -13.62 -0.23 0.21
CA SER A 105 -12.32 0.23 0.67
C SER A 105 -12.36 0.73 2.12
N TYR A 106 -13.46 1.35 2.53
CA TYR A 106 -13.65 1.75 3.91
C TYR A 106 -13.69 0.53 4.84
N ALA A 107 -14.44 -0.50 4.46
CA ALA A 107 -14.53 -1.73 5.25
C ALA A 107 -13.16 -2.43 5.35
N ARG A 108 -12.39 -2.44 4.24
CA ARG A 108 -11.03 -3.00 4.23
C ARG A 108 -10.13 -2.26 5.21
N ASP A 109 -10.18 -0.93 5.22
CA ASP A 109 -9.35 -0.13 6.13
C ASP A 109 -9.72 -0.39 7.58
N ARG A 110 -11.00 -0.55 7.89
CA ARG A 110 -11.45 -0.90 9.23
C ARG A 110 -10.98 -2.29 9.65
N ALA A 111 -11.00 -3.25 8.73
CA ALA A 111 -10.51 -4.60 9.00
C ALA A 111 -9.02 -4.60 9.33
N VAL A 112 -8.23 -3.83 8.59
CA VAL A 112 -6.78 -3.69 8.87
C VAL A 112 -6.56 -3.00 10.21
N ALA A 113 -7.34 -1.99 10.54
CA ALA A 113 -7.21 -1.31 11.82
C ALA A 113 -7.47 -2.24 13.01
N ARG A 114 -8.38 -3.19 12.84
CA ARG A 114 -8.65 -4.20 13.88
C ARG A 114 -7.56 -5.28 13.96
N TRP A 115 -6.91 -5.55 12.87
CA TRP A 115 -5.82 -6.55 12.80
C TRP A 115 -4.59 -6.04 13.54
#